data_e873bea3809a88d9cc412efebbde9cc8
#
_entry.id   e873bea3809a88d9cc412efebbde9cc8
#
_cell.length_a   1.000
_cell.length_b   1.000
_cell.length_c   1.000
_cell.angle_alpha   90.00
_cell.angle_beta   90.00
_cell.angle_gamma   90.00
#
_symmetry.space_group_name_H-M   'P 1'
#
loop_
_entity.id
_entity.type
_entity.pdbx_description
1 polymer ?
#
loop_
_entity_poly.entity_id
_entity_poly.type
_entity_poly.pdbx_seq_one_letter_code
_entity_poly.pdbx_strand_id
1 'polypeptide(L)'
;MSIEKMISEHPQVGSDYNEALGRAVKHAMYCAAICNSCADACSAEQMDMRQCIRTCSDCSDVCEATYRVATRRTGDNRQLIRTMLATCMHACEICENECAKHDNAHCRRCAQMCRECAEDCRTALETLNDEVHAEGHVSQFEHGAA
;
A
#
# COMPACT_ATOMS: atom_id res chain seq x y z
N MET A 1 -2.37 -16.24 13.11
CA MET A 1 -1.65 -14.95 13.32
C MET A 1 -1.90 -14.07 12.12
N SER A 2 -2.29 -12.82 12.33
CA SER A 2 -2.52 -11.89 11.24
C SER A 2 -1.98 -10.50 11.57
N ILE A 3 -1.51 -9.79 10.55
CA ILE A 3 -1.05 -8.42 10.72
C ILE A 3 -2.19 -7.49 11.10
N GLU A 4 -3.39 -7.74 10.60
CA GLU A 4 -4.59 -6.96 10.93
C GLU A 4 -4.91 -7.07 12.43
N LYS A 5 -4.82 -8.27 12.98
CA LYS A 5 -5.01 -8.50 14.41
C LYS A 5 -3.94 -7.80 15.25
N MET A 6 -2.68 -7.89 14.82
CA MET A 6 -1.56 -7.22 15.48
C MET A 6 -1.77 -5.70 15.53
N ILE A 7 -2.19 -5.10 14.42
CA ILE A 7 -2.48 -3.65 14.36
C ILE A 7 -3.63 -3.30 15.30
N SER A 8 -4.69 -4.11 15.33
CA SER A 8 -5.86 -3.85 16.19
C SER A 8 -5.53 -3.89 17.69
N GLU A 9 -4.47 -4.57 18.07
CA GLU A 9 -4.01 -4.68 19.47
C GLU A 9 -3.05 -3.55 19.87
N HIS A 10 -2.69 -2.66 18.93
CA HIS A 10 -1.83 -1.52 19.24
C HIS A 10 -2.54 -0.58 20.24
N PRO A 11 -1.85 -0.12 21.32
CA PRO A 11 -2.50 0.69 22.36
C PRO A 11 -3.15 1.99 21.86
N GLN A 12 -2.65 2.57 20.79
CA GLN A 12 -3.20 3.80 20.20
C GLN A 12 -4.20 3.54 19.08
N VAL A 13 -4.48 2.29 18.76
CA VAL A 13 -5.46 1.90 17.72
C VAL A 13 -6.76 1.42 18.37
N GLY A 14 -6.72 0.33 19.09
CA GLY A 14 -7.88 -0.21 19.85
C GLY A 14 -9.18 -0.19 19.05
N SER A 15 -10.18 0.52 19.58
CA SER A 15 -11.51 0.65 18.95
C SER A 15 -11.49 1.49 17.66
N ASP A 16 -10.43 2.23 17.41
CA ASP A 16 -10.27 3.04 16.19
C ASP A 16 -9.62 2.26 15.05
N TYR A 17 -9.64 0.95 15.10
CA TYR A 17 -9.07 0.11 14.06
C TYR A 17 -9.74 0.38 12.72
N ASN A 18 -8.93 0.71 11.73
CA ASN A 18 -9.35 0.98 10.36
C ASN A 18 -9.14 -0.29 9.51
N GLU A 19 -10.23 -0.97 9.18
CA GLU A 19 -10.17 -2.22 8.42
C GLU A 19 -9.59 -2.03 7.01
N ALA A 20 -9.90 -0.92 6.35
CA ALA A 20 -9.38 -0.61 5.02
C ALA A 20 -7.87 -0.43 5.06
N LEU A 21 -7.34 0.25 6.06
CA LEU A 21 -5.91 0.43 6.25
C LEU A 21 -5.22 -0.91 6.57
N GLY A 22 -5.81 -1.72 7.43
CA GLY A 22 -5.29 -3.06 7.75
C GLY A 22 -5.19 -3.95 6.51
N ARG A 23 -6.20 -3.90 5.65
CA ARG A 23 -6.20 -4.64 4.39
C ARG A 23 -5.12 -4.12 3.43
N ALA A 24 -4.97 -2.82 3.31
CA ALA A 24 -3.92 -2.21 2.49
C ALA A 24 -2.52 -2.62 2.96
N VAL A 25 -2.27 -2.62 4.27
CA VAL A 25 -1.01 -3.10 4.85
C VAL A 25 -0.74 -4.55 4.47
N LYS A 26 -1.74 -5.42 4.65
CA LYS A 26 -1.63 -6.84 4.31
C LYS A 26 -1.31 -7.04 2.83
N HIS A 27 -1.99 -6.37 1.93
CA HIS A 27 -1.75 -6.49 0.50
C HIS A 27 -0.44 -5.84 0.07
N ALA A 28 0.01 -4.76 0.72
CA ALA A 28 1.34 -4.21 0.47
C ALA A 28 2.44 -5.22 0.86
N MET A 29 2.26 -5.97 1.94
CA MET A 29 3.19 -7.06 2.31
C MET A 29 3.25 -8.13 1.22
N TYR A 30 2.12 -8.61 0.75
CA TYR A 30 2.08 -9.61 -0.32
C TYR A 30 2.62 -9.07 -1.63
N CYS A 31 2.27 -7.84 -1.98
CA CYS A 31 2.75 -7.20 -3.20
C CYS A 31 4.27 -7.03 -3.19
N ALA A 32 4.86 -6.64 -2.06
CA ALA A 32 6.31 -6.55 -1.92
C ALA A 32 6.97 -7.89 -2.22
N ALA A 33 6.48 -8.97 -1.63
CA ALA A 33 7.03 -10.32 -1.85
C ALA A 33 6.81 -10.80 -3.29
N ILE A 34 5.63 -10.61 -3.85
CA ILE A 34 5.29 -11.06 -5.20
C ILE A 34 6.08 -10.29 -6.25
N CYS A 35 6.20 -8.97 -6.12
CA CYS A 35 6.99 -8.16 -7.05
C CYS A 35 8.48 -8.55 -7.00
N ASN A 36 9.01 -8.80 -5.81
CA ASN A 36 10.40 -9.25 -5.66
C ASN A 36 10.62 -10.61 -6.34
N SER A 37 9.71 -11.55 -6.13
CA SER A 37 9.74 -12.86 -6.78
C SER A 37 9.60 -12.75 -8.30
N CYS A 38 8.71 -11.88 -8.78
CA CYS A 38 8.53 -11.64 -10.21
C CYS A 38 9.79 -11.05 -10.85
N ALA A 39 10.45 -10.10 -10.18
CA ALA A 39 11.72 -9.55 -10.66
C ALA A 39 12.78 -10.63 -10.86
N ASP A 40 12.92 -11.53 -9.88
CA ASP A 40 13.83 -12.66 -9.97
C ASP A 40 13.43 -13.62 -11.11
N ALA A 41 12.15 -13.97 -11.21
CA ALA A 41 11.65 -14.83 -12.29
C ALA A 41 11.86 -14.21 -13.67
N CYS A 42 11.69 -12.90 -13.81
CA CYS A 42 11.97 -12.18 -15.04
C CYS A 42 13.45 -12.30 -15.45
N SER A 43 14.37 -12.33 -14.47
CA SER A 43 15.80 -12.48 -14.76
C SER A 43 16.15 -13.86 -15.32
N ALA A 44 15.31 -14.86 -15.10
CA ALA A 44 15.46 -16.22 -15.61
C ALA A 44 14.81 -16.45 -17.00
N GLU A 45 14.05 -15.48 -17.49
CA GLU A 45 13.44 -15.56 -18.81
C GLU A 45 14.44 -15.28 -19.92
N GLN A 46 14.21 -15.84 -21.10
CA GLN A 46 15.12 -15.68 -22.22
C GLN A 46 14.90 -14.39 -23.01
N MET A 47 13.68 -13.83 -22.99
CA MET A 47 13.40 -12.55 -23.64
C MET A 47 13.92 -11.37 -22.78
N ASP A 48 13.96 -10.18 -23.36
CA ASP A 48 14.39 -8.97 -22.66
C ASP A 48 13.32 -8.54 -21.66
N MET A 49 13.60 -8.73 -20.39
CA MET A 49 12.73 -8.38 -19.26
C MET A 49 13.31 -7.26 -18.38
N ARG A 50 14.31 -6.53 -18.85
CA ARG A 50 15.03 -5.53 -18.04
C ARG A 50 14.11 -4.50 -17.43
N GLN A 51 13.16 -3.98 -18.20
CA GLN A 51 12.23 -2.97 -17.66
C GLN A 51 11.29 -3.57 -16.63
N CYS A 52 10.79 -4.78 -16.87
CA CYS A 52 9.94 -5.48 -15.90
C CYS A 52 10.68 -5.75 -14.58
N ILE A 53 11.94 -6.17 -14.65
CA ILE A 53 12.78 -6.39 -13.46
C ILE A 53 12.90 -5.11 -12.64
N ARG A 54 13.22 -4.00 -13.29
CA ARG A 54 13.38 -2.70 -12.62
C ARG A 54 12.09 -2.22 -11.99
N THR A 55 11.00 -2.29 -12.73
CA THR A 55 9.68 -1.84 -12.28
C THR A 55 9.16 -2.70 -11.12
N CYS A 56 9.30 -4.01 -11.20
CA CYS A 56 8.94 -4.90 -10.10
C CYS A 56 9.79 -4.65 -8.86
N SER A 57 11.08 -4.39 -9.03
CA SER A 57 11.98 -4.06 -7.91
C SER A 57 11.59 -2.75 -7.24
N ASP A 58 11.30 -1.72 -8.01
CA ASP A 58 10.83 -0.43 -7.48
C ASP A 58 9.53 -0.60 -6.71
N CYS A 59 8.57 -1.32 -7.28
CA CYS A 59 7.28 -1.57 -6.63
C CYS A 59 7.45 -2.36 -5.33
N SER A 60 8.29 -3.38 -5.33
CA SER A 60 8.61 -4.17 -4.13
C SER A 60 9.14 -3.27 -3.01
N ASP A 61 10.10 -2.40 -3.32
CA ASP A 61 10.72 -1.51 -2.32
C ASP A 61 9.70 -0.50 -1.76
N VAL A 62 8.87 0.08 -2.61
CA VAL A 62 7.82 1.01 -2.18
C VAL A 62 6.77 0.32 -1.32
N CYS A 63 6.31 -0.86 -1.73
CA CYS A 63 5.34 -1.63 -0.95
C CYS A 63 5.90 -2.03 0.42
N GLU A 64 7.17 -2.43 0.47
CA GLU A 64 7.82 -2.78 1.73
C GLU A 64 7.90 -1.58 2.67
N ALA A 65 8.36 -0.45 2.21
CA ALA A 65 8.40 0.76 3.02
C ALA A 65 7.00 1.16 3.50
N THR A 66 6.00 1.04 2.65
CA THR A 66 4.61 1.40 2.96
C THR A 66 4.04 0.56 4.08
N TYR A 67 4.10 -0.78 4.00
CA TYR A 67 3.52 -1.59 5.06
C TYR A 67 4.27 -1.42 6.39
N ARG A 68 5.58 -1.21 6.34
CA ARG A 68 6.38 -1.00 7.56
C ARG A 68 5.97 0.29 8.27
N VAL A 69 5.78 1.37 7.54
CA VAL A 69 5.31 2.64 8.11
C VAL A 69 3.86 2.54 8.58
N ALA A 70 2.98 1.97 7.77
CA ALA A 70 1.55 1.95 8.03
C ALA A 70 1.15 1.03 9.21
N THR A 71 2.00 0.08 9.60
CA THR A 71 1.78 -0.73 10.82
C THR A 71 2.06 0.06 12.10
N ARG A 72 2.84 1.14 12.02
CA ARG A 72 3.22 1.95 13.19
C ARG A 72 2.26 3.11 13.37
N ARG A 73 1.12 2.86 13.99
CA ARG A 73 0.09 3.88 14.25
C ARG A 73 0.48 4.69 15.49
N THR A 74 1.30 5.73 15.30
CA THR A 74 1.83 6.54 16.41
C THR A 74 0.94 7.74 16.79
N GLY A 75 -0.16 7.94 16.10
CA GLY A 75 -1.02 9.11 16.27
C GLY A 75 -0.53 10.32 15.46
N ASP A 76 0.77 10.55 15.39
CA ASP A 76 1.37 11.71 14.70
C ASP A 76 1.80 11.40 13.27
N ASN A 77 1.83 10.13 12.87
CA ASN A 77 2.31 9.72 11.54
C ASN A 77 1.21 9.53 10.50
N ARG A 78 0.00 10.00 10.76
CA ARG A 78 -1.14 9.84 9.85
C ARG A 78 -0.86 10.45 8.48
N GLN A 79 -0.28 11.65 8.44
CA GLN A 79 0.08 12.32 7.19
C GLN A 79 1.12 11.52 6.40
N LEU A 80 2.12 10.96 7.07
CA LEU A 80 3.13 10.12 6.43
C LEU A 80 2.49 8.84 5.86
N ILE A 81 1.60 8.20 6.61
CA ILE A 81 0.88 7.00 6.14
C ILE A 81 0.11 7.32 4.85
N ARG A 82 -0.59 8.46 4.81
CA ARG A 82 -1.32 8.90 3.61
C ARG A 82 -0.39 9.07 2.41
N THR A 83 0.75 9.72 2.60
CA THR A 83 1.74 9.91 1.55
C THR A 83 2.29 8.56 1.06
N MET A 84 2.59 7.64 1.97
CA MET A 84 3.09 6.31 1.62
C MET A 84 2.05 5.50 0.84
N LEU A 85 0.79 5.54 1.25
CA LEU A 85 -0.29 4.85 0.54
C LEU A 85 -0.48 5.38 -0.88
N ALA A 86 -0.43 6.71 -1.06
CA ALA A 86 -0.53 7.34 -2.38
C ALA A 86 0.63 6.92 -3.28
N THR A 87 1.86 6.89 -2.74
CA THR A 87 3.04 6.45 -3.47
C THR A 87 2.96 4.96 -3.81
N CYS A 88 2.51 4.14 -2.88
CA CYS A 88 2.32 2.70 -3.07
C CYS A 88 1.30 2.42 -4.18
N MET A 89 0.16 3.11 -4.16
CA MET A 89 -0.85 3.02 -5.19
C MET A 89 -0.26 3.33 -6.57
N HIS A 90 0.50 4.41 -6.68
CA HIS A 90 1.13 4.83 -7.93
C HIS A 90 2.17 3.80 -8.42
N ALA A 91 3.04 3.31 -7.53
CA ALA A 91 4.02 2.28 -7.88
C ALA A 91 3.36 0.99 -8.36
N CYS A 92 2.26 0.59 -7.70
CA CYS A 92 1.50 -0.59 -8.09
C CYS A 92 0.84 -0.42 -9.47
N GLU A 93 0.30 0.74 -9.78
CA GLU A 93 -0.28 1.02 -11.10
C GLU A 93 0.78 0.96 -12.21
N ILE A 94 1.95 1.52 -11.98
CA ILE A 94 3.06 1.44 -12.93
C ILE A 94 3.49 -0.01 -13.14
N CYS A 95 3.61 -0.78 -12.06
CA CYS A 95 4.03 -2.19 -12.11
C CYS A 95 2.99 -3.07 -12.78
N GLU A 96 1.69 -2.86 -12.51
CA GLU A 96 0.60 -3.54 -13.19
C GLU A 96 0.71 -3.34 -14.70
N ASN A 97 0.89 -2.10 -15.15
CA ASN A 97 0.98 -1.77 -16.56
C ASN A 97 2.18 -2.44 -17.24
N GLU A 98 3.33 -2.47 -16.57
CA GLU A 98 4.52 -3.13 -17.12
C GLU A 98 4.36 -4.64 -17.18
N CYS A 99 3.91 -5.27 -16.10
CA CYS A 99 3.72 -6.71 -16.04
C CYS A 99 2.65 -7.19 -17.04
N ALA A 100 1.62 -6.40 -17.27
CA ALA A 100 0.54 -6.72 -18.22
C ALA A 100 1.02 -6.81 -19.68
N LYS A 101 2.20 -6.27 -20.00
CA LYS A 101 2.78 -6.38 -21.36
C LYS A 101 3.35 -7.77 -21.65
N HIS A 102 3.52 -8.61 -20.64
CA HIS A 102 4.20 -9.89 -20.74
C HIS A 102 3.24 -11.05 -20.51
N ASP A 103 3.35 -12.09 -21.29
CA ASP A 103 2.45 -13.27 -21.24
C ASP A 103 2.99 -14.40 -20.37
N ASN A 104 3.86 -14.10 -19.43
CA ASN A 104 4.40 -15.06 -18.48
C ASN A 104 3.43 -15.20 -17.30
N ALA A 105 3.27 -16.41 -16.76
CA ALA A 105 2.36 -16.67 -15.65
C ALA A 105 2.68 -15.80 -14.42
N HIS A 106 3.97 -15.66 -14.07
CA HIS A 106 4.38 -14.85 -12.94
C HIS A 106 4.11 -13.35 -13.16
N CYS A 107 4.24 -12.85 -14.41
CA CYS A 107 3.91 -11.46 -14.74
C CYS A 107 2.41 -11.19 -14.61
N ARG A 108 1.55 -12.11 -15.08
CA ARG A 108 0.10 -11.98 -14.92
C ARG A 108 -0.30 -11.97 -13.44
N ARG A 109 0.30 -12.82 -12.64
CA ARG A 109 0.06 -12.87 -11.19
C ARG A 109 0.52 -11.59 -10.49
N CYS A 110 1.68 -11.10 -10.87
CA CYS A 110 2.23 -9.84 -10.34
C CYS A 110 1.32 -8.66 -10.70
N ALA A 111 0.86 -8.58 -11.95
CA ALA A 111 -0.08 -7.53 -12.39
C ALA A 111 -1.38 -7.57 -11.58
N GLN A 112 -1.92 -8.75 -11.32
CA GLN A 112 -3.12 -8.92 -10.52
C GLN A 112 -2.90 -8.43 -9.07
N MET A 113 -1.79 -8.82 -8.45
CA MET A 113 -1.48 -8.40 -7.09
C MET A 113 -1.30 -6.88 -6.99
N CYS A 114 -0.63 -6.29 -7.98
CA CYS A 114 -0.45 -4.83 -8.04
C CYS A 114 -1.80 -4.11 -8.14
N ARG A 115 -2.72 -4.63 -8.96
CA ARG A 115 -4.07 -4.08 -9.10
C ARG A 115 -4.81 -4.10 -7.76
N GLU A 116 -4.83 -5.24 -7.10
CA GLU A 116 -5.50 -5.42 -5.81
C GLU A 116 -4.91 -4.50 -4.74
N CYS A 117 -3.59 -4.41 -4.68
CA CYS A 117 -2.89 -3.53 -3.73
C CYS A 117 -3.21 -2.05 -4.00
N ALA A 118 -3.23 -1.63 -5.26
CA ALA A 118 -3.58 -0.25 -5.61
C ALA A 118 -5.03 0.09 -5.21
N GLU A 119 -5.96 -0.81 -5.42
CA GLU A 119 -7.36 -0.64 -5.03
C GLU A 119 -7.51 -0.50 -3.50
N ASP A 120 -6.81 -1.34 -2.74
CA ASP A 120 -6.87 -1.28 -1.29
C ASP A 120 -6.20 -0.02 -0.73
N CYS A 121 -5.11 0.42 -1.33
CA CYS A 121 -4.48 1.70 -0.97
C CYS A 121 -5.43 2.87 -1.23
N ARG A 122 -6.14 2.85 -2.36
CA ARG A 122 -7.13 3.89 -2.68
C ARG A 122 -8.25 3.92 -1.66
N THR A 123 -8.81 2.78 -1.31
CA THR A 123 -9.88 2.67 -0.31
C THR A 123 -9.42 3.16 1.06
N ALA A 124 -8.20 2.78 1.47
CA ALA A 124 -7.63 3.24 2.73
C ALA A 124 -7.43 4.77 2.74
N LEU A 125 -6.96 5.34 1.63
CA LEU A 125 -6.81 6.80 1.48
C LEU A 125 -8.14 7.53 1.64
N GLU A 126 -9.21 7.03 1.03
CA GLU A 126 -10.54 7.62 1.15
C GLU A 126 -10.99 7.70 2.62
N THR A 127 -10.80 6.62 3.40
CA THR A 127 -11.14 6.60 4.82
C THR A 127 -10.32 7.60 5.64
N LEU A 128 -9.03 7.72 5.34
CA LEU A 128 -8.14 8.64 6.04
C LEU A 128 -8.40 10.11 5.66
N ASN A 129 -8.80 10.37 4.43
CA ASN A 129 -9.20 11.71 3.97
C ASN A 129 -10.49 12.16 4.66
N ASP A 130 -11.47 11.27 4.78
CA ASP A 130 -12.74 11.55 5.46
C ASP A 130 -12.49 11.90 6.94
N GLU A 131 -11.61 11.16 7.62
CA GLU A 131 -11.20 11.45 9.00
C GLU A 131 -10.58 12.84 9.14
N VAL A 132 -9.71 13.25 8.22
CA VAL A 132 -9.07 14.58 8.22
C VAL A 132 -10.09 15.69 8.02
N HIS A 133 -11.06 15.51 7.15
CA HIS A 133 -12.13 16.48 6.95
C HIS A 133 -12.99 16.63 8.21
N ALA A 134 -13.30 15.54 8.90
CA ALA A 134 -14.03 15.58 10.16
C ALA A 134 -13.25 16.31 11.27
N GLU A 135 -11.95 16.04 11.41
CA GLU A 135 -11.08 16.72 12.37
C GLU A 135 -10.94 18.23 12.08
N GLY A 136 -10.77 18.58 10.80
CA GLY A 136 -10.69 19.98 10.36
C GLY A 136 -11.98 20.75 10.65
N HIS A 137 -13.14 20.11 10.52
CA HIS A 137 -14.42 20.72 10.83
C HIS A 137 -14.58 20.97 12.34
N VAL A 138 -14.19 20.03 13.17
CA VAL A 138 -14.20 20.18 14.64
C VAL A 138 -13.27 21.32 15.09
N SER A 139 -12.07 21.39 14.54
CA SER A 139 -11.11 22.44 14.84
C SER A 139 -11.63 23.85 14.50
N GLN A 140 -12.37 23.99 13.42
CA GLN A 140 -12.98 25.28 13.03
C GLN A 140 -14.08 25.70 14.02
N PHE A 141 -14.83 24.75 14.58
CA PHE A 141 -15.85 25.04 15.59
C PHE A 141 -15.25 25.45 16.93
N GLU A 142 -14.16 24.85 17.36
CA GLU A 142 -13.47 25.19 18.61
C GLU A 142 -12.87 26.60 18.55
N HIS A 143 -12.40 27.07 17.41
CA HIS A 143 -11.86 28.41 17.24
C HIS A 143 -12.96 29.48 17.07
N GLY A 144 -14.17 29.10 16.71
CA GLY A 144 -15.31 30.01 16.58
C GLY A 144 -16.05 30.30 17.89
N ALA A 145 -15.72 29.59 18.98
CA ALA A 145 -16.37 29.73 20.30
C ALA A 145 -15.61 30.69 21.25
N ALA A 146 -14.53 31.28 20.78
CA ALA A 146 -13.79 32.31 21.52
C ALA A 146 -14.12 33.69 20.97
#